data_7b909911dc66f394f1669fb0d0a3af2b
#
_entry.id   7b909911dc66f394f1669fb0d0a3af2b
#
_cell.length_a   1.000
_cell.length_b   1.000
_cell.length_c   1.000
_cell.angle_alpha   90.00
_cell.angle_beta   90.00
_cell.angle_gamma   90.00
#
_symmetry.space_group_name_H-M   'P 1'
#
loop_
_entity.id
_entity.type
_entity.pdbx_description
1 polymer ?
#
loop_
_entity_poly.entity_id
_entity_poly.type
_entity_poly.pdbx_seq_one_letter_code
_entity_poly.pdbx_strand_id
1 'polypeptide(L)'
;MRMTRLSSEFKSILFDLDMTIVDSSSLLSLRKRRKWNLVYNQFHQTRVYGELKVILKRLSQSYRTGIVTSSPKKYASRLITYHDLDIDILSAYHDTRRHKPDPDPILNAISIIESKPDECIYIGDEVNDIIASKRAGVKSAGASWGSESIIQINSANPDFLLDTPDDLIKLFL
;
A
#
# COMPACT_ATOMS: atom_id res chain seq x y z
N MET A 1 2.83 18.56 -15.72
CA MET A 1 2.82 19.27 -14.41
C MET A 1 4.09 18.88 -13.67
N ARG A 2 4.95 19.81 -13.22
CA ARG A 2 6.14 19.45 -12.45
C ARG A 2 5.65 18.89 -11.10
N MET A 3 5.97 17.64 -10.79
CA MET A 3 5.76 17.09 -9.44
C MET A 3 6.64 17.89 -8.48
N THR A 4 6.02 18.67 -7.62
CA THR A 4 6.73 19.40 -6.55
C THR A 4 7.06 18.38 -5.47
N ARG A 5 8.29 18.43 -4.95
CA ARG A 5 8.73 17.54 -3.87
C ARG A 5 7.87 17.77 -2.62
N LEU A 6 7.27 16.73 -2.08
CA LEU A 6 6.32 16.79 -0.95
C LEU A 6 6.97 16.42 0.39
N SER A 7 8.31 16.35 0.43
CA SER A 7 9.07 15.85 1.58
C SER A 7 8.82 16.56 2.91
N SER A 8 8.27 17.78 2.91
CA SER A 8 7.95 18.53 4.13
C SER A 8 6.48 18.45 4.54
N GLU A 9 5.62 17.88 3.71
CA GLU A 9 4.16 17.87 3.92
C GLU A 9 3.71 16.62 4.69
N PHE A 10 4.41 15.48 4.49
CA PHE A 10 4.03 14.21 5.08
C PHE A 10 5.04 13.74 6.13
N LYS A 11 4.54 13.04 7.16
CA LYS A 11 5.32 12.32 8.17
C LYS A 11 5.21 10.81 8.01
N SER A 12 4.14 10.35 7.37
CA SER A 12 3.83 8.93 7.24
C SER A 12 3.38 8.57 5.83
N ILE A 13 3.86 7.43 5.34
CA ILE A 13 3.52 6.87 4.04
C ILE A 13 2.95 5.47 4.25
N LEU A 14 1.70 5.29 3.90
CA LEU A 14 0.99 4.02 4.00
C LEU A 14 0.78 3.42 2.61
N PHE A 15 0.86 2.10 2.52
CA PHE A 15 0.75 1.36 1.26
C PHE A 15 -0.28 0.23 1.37
N ASP A 16 -0.96 -0.09 0.29
CA ASP A 16 -1.49 -1.44 0.12
C ASP A 16 -0.34 -2.41 -0.15
N LEU A 17 -0.58 -3.72 0.00
CA LEU A 17 0.44 -4.75 -0.15
C LEU A 17 0.37 -5.42 -1.53
N ASP A 18 -0.76 -6.11 -1.77
CA ASP A 18 -0.97 -6.93 -2.95
C ASP A 18 -1.23 -6.04 -4.17
N MET A 19 -0.50 -6.25 -5.24
CA MET A 19 -0.54 -5.44 -6.47
C MET A 19 -0.04 -4.00 -6.32
N THR A 20 0.24 -3.51 -5.11
CA THR A 20 0.87 -2.20 -4.88
C THR A 20 2.37 -2.33 -4.60
N ILE A 21 2.78 -3.07 -3.55
CA ILE A 21 4.20 -3.36 -3.29
C ILE A 21 4.63 -4.64 -3.97
N VAL A 22 3.81 -5.70 -3.89
CA VAL A 22 4.12 -7.03 -4.40
C VAL A 22 3.15 -7.44 -5.48
N ASP A 23 3.66 -7.78 -6.66
CA ASP A 23 2.91 -8.52 -7.68
C ASP A 23 2.64 -9.93 -7.15
N SER A 24 1.45 -10.14 -6.66
CA SER A 24 0.94 -11.40 -6.15
C SER A 24 -0.15 -12.01 -7.05
N SER A 25 -0.26 -11.55 -8.29
CA SER A 25 -1.26 -11.97 -9.28
C SER A 25 -1.27 -13.49 -9.49
N SER A 26 -0.09 -14.11 -9.51
CA SER A 26 0.09 -15.56 -9.62
C SER A 26 -0.62 -16.36 -8.51
N LEU A 27 -0.80 -15.76 -7.33
CA LEU A 27 -1.42 -16.38 -6.16
C LEU A 27 -2.92 -16.12 -6.04
N LEU A 28 -3.49 -15.24 -6.86
CA LEU A 28 -4.87 -14.76 -6.72
C LEU A 28 -5.90 -15.88 -6.67
N SER A 29 -5.78 -16.89 -7.56
CA SER A 29 -6.69 -18.05 -7.61
C SER A 29 -6.64 -18.87 -6.31
N LEU A 30 -5.44 -19.12 -5.79
CA LEU A 30 -5.25 -19.89 -4.56
C LEU A 30 -5.74 -19.11 -3.33
N ARG A 31 -5.52 -17.79 -3.30
CA ARG A 31 -5.99 -16.88 -2.23
C ARG A 31 -7.52 -16.84 -2.20
N LYS A 32 -8.18 -16.66 -3.35
CA LYS A 32 -9.65 -16.68 -3.46
C LYS A 32 -10.25 -18.01 -2.96
N ARG A 33 -9.55 -19.13 -3.20
CA ARG A 33 -9.95 -20.47 -2.72
C ARG A 33 -9.48 -20.78 -1.32
N ARG A 34 -8.82 -19.84 -0.63
CA ARG A 34 -8.25 -19.99 0.73
C ARG A 34 -7.30 -21.20 0.87
N LYS A 35 -6.57 -21.57 -0.19
CA LYS A 35 -5.60 -22.67 -0.19
C LYS A 35 -4.25 -22.19 0.39
N TRP A 36 -4.26 -21.76 1.64
CA TRP A 36 -3.16 -21.01 2.27
C TRP A 36 -1.82 -21.76 2.27
N ASN A 37 -1.83 -23.10 2.49
CA ASN A 37 -0.58 -23.88 2.44
C ASN A 37 0.06 -23.82 1.05
N LEU A 38 -0.74 -23.90 -0.02
CA LEU A 38 -0.24 -23.77 -1.39
C LEU A 38 0.23 -22.33 -1.67
N VAL A 39 -0.49 -21.34 -1.19
CA VAL A 39 -0.09 -19.92 -1.29
C VAL A 39 1.30 -19.71 -0.69
N TYR A 40 1.53 -20.19 0.53
CA TYR A 40 2.83 -20.01 1.20
C TYR A 40 3.99 -20.71 0.48
N ASN A 41 3.73 -21.89 -0.09
CA ASN A 41 4.75 -22.64 -0.85
C ASN A 41 5.08 -22.00 -2.20
N GLN A 42 4.24 -21.07 -2.69
CA GLN A 42 4.39 -20.43 -3.99
C GLN A 42 4.80 -18.95 -3.91
N PHE A 43 5.28 -18.46 -2.79
CA PHE A 43 5.78 -17.08 -2.69
C PHE A 43 6.92 -16.77 -3.67
N HIS A 44 7.68 -17.78 -4.09
CA HIS A 44 8.70 -17.65 -5.13
C HIS A 44 8.15 -17.19 -6.51
N GLN A 45 6.84 -17.26 -6.72
CA GLN A 45 6.17 -16.75 -7.92
C GLN A 45 5.75 -15.28 -7.78
N THR A 46 5.93 -14.68 -6.62
CA THR A 46 5.66 -13.25 -6.37
C THR A 46 6.93 -12.44 -6.53
N ARG A 47 6.78 -11.15 -6.83
CA ARG A 47 7.90 -10.22 -6.95
C ARG A 47 7.52 -8.84 -6.43
N VAL A 48 8.46 -8.13 -5.88
CA VAL A 48 8.32 -6.71 -5.56
C VAL A 48 8.34 -5.91 -6.86
N TYR A 49 7.46 -4.91 -7.01
CA TYR A 49 7.45 -4.06 -8.18
C TYR A 49 8.68 -3.16 -8.24
N GLY A 50 9.36 -3.16 -9.40
CA GLY A 50 10.53 -2.30 -9.64
C GLY A 50 11.53 -2.32 -8.49
N GLU A 51 11.97 -1.14 -8.09
CA GLU A 51 12.92 -0.95 -7.00
C GLU A 51 12.24 -0.65 -5.64
N LEU A 52 10.95 -1.01 -5.46
CA LEU A 52 10.20 -0.67 -4.24
C LEU A 52 10.87 -1.15 -2.96
N LYS A 53 11.55 -2.30 -2.95
CA LYS A 53 12.30 -2.75 -1.78
C LYS A 53 13.37 -1.72 -1.34
N VAL A 54 14.12 -1.19 -2.28
CA VAL A 54 15.15 -0.17 -2.02
C VAL A 54 14.50 1.17 -1.67
N ILE A 55 13.43 1.53 -2.36
CA ILE A 55 12.67 2.77 -2.12
C ILE A 55 12.10 2.78 -0.71
N LEU A 56 11.43 1.69 -0.28
CA LEU A 56 10.88 1.55 1.08
C LEU A 56 11.95 1.72 2.16
N LYS A 57 13.11 1.07 1.99
CA LYS A 57 14.25 1.21 2.90
C LYS A 57 14.78 2.65 2.99
N ARG A 58 14.71 3.42 1.90
CA ARG A 58 15.09 4.84 1.93
C ARG A 58 14.00 5.69 2.57
N LEU A 59 12.73 5.39 2.30
CA LEU A 59 11.60 6.12 2.89
C LEU A 59 11.55 5.93 4.41
N SER A 60 11.81 4.72 4.93
CA SER A 60 11.81 4.44 6.36
C SER A 60 12.84 5.24 7.17
N GLN A 61 13.84 5.82 6.51
CA GLN A 61 14.83 6.71 7.15
C GLN A 61 14.27 8.10 7.49
N SER A 62 13.22 8.53 6.82
CA SER A 62 12.66 9.90 6.96
C SER A 62 11.17 9.92 7.27
N TYR A 63 10.47 8.84 7.02
CA TYR A 63 9.02 8.71 7.20
C TYR A 63 8.68 7.47 8.02
N ARG A 64 7.58 7.54 8.76
CA ARG A 64 6.96 6.32 9.29
C ARG A 64 6.27 5.60 8.14
N THR A 65 6.53 4.31 8.00
CA THR A 65 6.00 3.51 6.89
C THR A 65 5.05 2.43 7.39
N GLY A 66 3.98 2.17 6.64
CA GLY A 66 3.01 1.16 7.04
C GLY A 66 2.34 0.46 5.87
N ILE A 67 1.90 -0.76 6.11
CA ILE A 67 1.04 -1.52 5.20
C ILE A 67 -0.36 -1.59 5.76
N VAL A 68 -1.36 -1.27 4.92
CA VAL A 68 -2.79 -1.44 5.21
C VAL A 68 -3.41 -2.30 4.13
N THR A 69 -3.70 -3.55 4.44
CA THR A 69 -4.13 -4.53 3.45
C THR A 69 -5.43 -5.24 3.81
N SER A 70 -6.24 -5.57 2.80
CA SER A 70 -7.40 -6.45 2.93
C SER A 70 -7.03 -7.95 3.02
N SER A 71 -5.76 -8.29 3.04
CA SER A 71 -5.27 -9.65 3.19
C SER A 71 -5.19 -10.08 4.66
N PRO A 72 -5.34 -11.40 4.95
CA PRO A 72 -5.17 -11.92 6.31
C PRO A 72 -3.78 -11.62 6.86
N LYS A 73 -3.71 -11.28 8.16
CA LYS A 73 -2.46 -10.88 8.84
C LYS A 73 -1.33 -11.89 8.66
N LYS A 74 -1.64 -13.19 8.82
CA LYS A 74 -0.64 -14.27 8.66
C LYS A 74 -0.05 -14.32 7.25
N TYR A 75 -0.87 -14.09 6.21
CA TYR A 75 -0.41 -14.03 4.84
C TYR A 75 0.47 -12.79 4.63
N ALA A 76 -0.04 -11.62 5.00
CA ALA A 76 0.67 -10.35 4.82
C ALA A 76 2.03 -10.36 5.54
N SER A 77 2.07 -10.74 6.81
CA SER A 77 3.34 -10.82 7.58
C SER A 77 4.36 -11.74 6.93
N ARG A 78 3.93 -12.93 6.45
CA ARG A 78 4.83 -13.87 5.77
C ARG A 78 5.34 -13.34 4.44
N LEU A 79 4.49 -12.64 3.68
CA LEU A 79 4.89 -12.07 2.38
C LEU A 79 5.88 -10.92 2.57
N ILE A 80 5.64 -10.06 3.57
CA ILE A 80 6.55 -8.99 3.98
C ILE A 80 7.93 -9.58 4.36
N THR A 81 7.94 -10.60 5.22
CA THR A 81 9.18 -11.29 5.63
C THR A 81 9.87 -11.97 4.45
N TYR A 82 9.13 -12.64 3.57
CA TYR A 82 9.69 -13.33 2.41
C TYR A 82 10.44 -12.38 1.47
N HIS A 83 9.88 -11.19 1.23
CA HIS A 83 10.51 -10.17 0.40
C HIS A 83 11.46 -9.26 1.15
N ASP A 84 11.61 -9.41 2.48
CA ASP A 84 12.46 -8.58 3.32
C ASP A 84 12.14 -7.09 3.13
N LEU A 85 10.87 -6.74 3.34
CA LEU A 85 10.36 -5.37 3.22
C LEU A 85 10.53 -4.62 4.54
N ASP A 86 11.12 -3.44 4.47
CA ASP A 86 11.34 -2.55 5.62
C ASP A 86 10.09 -1.69 5.86
N ILE A 87 9.27 -2.09 6.83
CA ILE A 87 7.96 -1.50 7.15
C ILE A 87 7.76 -1.47 8.67
N ASP A 88 7.40 -0.30 9.21
CA ASP A 88 7.20 -0.11 10.66
C ASP A 88 5.95 -0.82 11.19
N ILE A 89 4.82 -0.77 10.46
CA ILE A 89 3.55 -1.32 10.93
C ILE A 89 2.78 -2.08 9.85
N LEU A 90 1.91 -2.98 10.29
CA LEU A 90 0.96 -3.71 9.46
C LEU A 90 -0.45 -3.63 10.07
N SER A 91 -1.40 -3.06 9.33
CA SER A 91 -2.84 -3.16 9.55
C SER A 91 -3.43 -4.11 8.52
N ALA A 92 -3.91 -5.26 8.96
CA ALA A 92 -4.40 -6.34 8.12
C ALA A 92 -5.90 -6.59 8.31
N TYR A 93 -6.51 -7.46 7.50
CA TYR A 93 -7.94 -7.70 7.45
C TYR A 93 -8.63 -7.86 8.82
N HIS A 94 -8.01 -8.58 9.76
CA HIS A 94 -8.62 -8.89 11.05
C HIS A 94 -8.37 -7.81 12.13
N ASP A 95 -7.61 -6.76 11.84
CA ASP A 95 -7.30 -5.70 12.79
C ASP A 95 -8.43 -4.67 12.90
N THR A 96 -9.40 -4.67 11.95
CA THR A 96 -10.57 -3.80 11.97
C THR A 96 -11.85 -4.56 11.63
N ARG A 97 -13.01 -4.02 12.02
CA ARG A 97 -14.30 -4.64 11.72
C ARG A 97 -14.81 -4.29 10.33
N ARG A 98 -14.53 -3.08 9.87
CA ARG A 98 -14.89 -2.59 8.54
C ARG A 98 -13.63 -2.55 7.68
N HIS A 99 -13.78 -2.76 6.38
CA HIS A 99 -12.68 -2.91 5.44
C HIS A 99 -12.80 -1.88 4.32
N LYS A 100 -11.70 -1.63 3.57
CA LYS A 100 -11.72 -0.75 2.41
C LYS A 100 -12.89 -1.10 1.47
N PRO A 101 -13.70 -0.14 1.05
CA PRO A 101 -13.50 1.30 1.03
C PRO A 101 -13.92 2.05 2.31
N ASP A 102 -14.11 1.38 3.45
CA ASP A 102 -14.29 2.05 4.74
C ASP A 102 -12.94 2.59 5.24
N PRO A 103 -12.90 3.74 5.93
CA PRO A 103 -11.65 4.35 6.40
C PRO A 103 -11.00 3.64 7.58
N ASP A 104 -11.71 2.76 8.29
CA ASP A 104 -11.25 2.13 9.54
C ASP A 104 -9.82 1.53 9.45
N PRO A 105 -9.45 0.77 8.38
CA PRO A 105 -8.11 0.19 8.30
C PRO A 105 -7.00 1.24 8.24
N ILE A 106 -7.24 2.34 7.52
CA ILE A 106 -6.27 3.44 7.39
C ILE A 106 -6.18 4.22 8.71
N LEU A 107 -7.32 4.53 9.34
CA LEU A 107 -7.35 5.21 10.65
C LEU A 107 -6.70 4.36 11.75
N ASN A 108 -6.88 3.04 11.72
CA ASN A 108 -6.19 2.13 12.62
C ASN A 108 -4.67 2.21 12.44
N ALA A 109 -4.17 2.19 11.20
CA ALA A 109 -2.74 2.32 10.91
C ALA A 109 -2.19 3.67 11.39
N ILE A 110 -2.90 4.77 11.13
CA ILE A 110 -2.53 6.13 11.60
C ILE A 110 -2.42 6.17 13.12
N SER A 111 -3.37 5.55 13.83
CA SER A 111 -3.33 5.47 15.30
C SER A 111 -2.10 4.71 15.81
N ILE A 112 -1.74 3.59 15.14
CA ILE A 112 -0.57 2.79 15.55
C ILE A 112 0.75 3.54 15.33
N ILE A 113 0.88 4.30 14.24
CA ILE A 113 2.10 5.07 13.95
C ILE A 113 2.10 6.45 14.60
N GLU A 114 1.09 6.78 15.40
CA GLU A 114 0.95 8.05 16.10
C GLU A 114 1.07 9.27 15.18
N SER A 115 0.40 9.20 14.02
CA SER A 115 0.38 10.28 13.02
C SER A 115 -1.00 10.96 12.97
N LYS A 116 -1.16 11.94 12.08
CA LYS A 116 -2.44 12.59 11.79
C LYS A 116 -2.84 12.32 10.34
N PRO A 117 -4.15 12.30 10.02
CA PRO A 117 -4.62 12.08 8.66
C PRO A 117 -4.02 13.06 7.63
N ASP A 118 -3.92 14.34 7.98
CA ASP A 118 -3.36 15.41 7.12
C ASP A 118 -1.84 15.33 6.95
N GLU A 119 -1.14 14.55 7.78
CA GLU A 119 0.29 14.27 7.70
C GLU A 119 0.59 12.92 7.02
N CYS A 120 -0.44 12.24 6.49
CA CYS A 120 -0.32 10.92 5.86
C CYS A 120 -0.68 10.95 4.38
N ILE A 121 -0.01 10.08 3.63
CA ILE A 121 -0.42 9.71 2.28
C ILE A 121 -0.59 8.19 2.21
N TYR A 122 -1.64 7.74 1.51
CA TYR A 122 -1.89 6.32 1.25
C TYR A 122 -1.76 6.00 -0.23
N ILE A 123 -1.03 4.94 -0.55
CA ILE A 123 -0.72 4.51 -1.92
C ILE A 123 -1.34 3.14 -2.14
N GLY A 124 -2.19 3.01 -3.15
CA GLY A 124 -2.86 1.76 -3.49
C GLY A 124 -3.24 1.68 -4.96
N ASP A 125 -3.56 0.47 -5.44
CA ASP A 125 -3.83 0.17 -6.84
C ASP A 125 -5.33 -0.01 -7.16
N GLU A 126 -6.19 -0.03 -6.13
CA GLU A 126 -7.63 -0.20 -6.30
C GLU A 126 -8.43 1.08 -6.04
N VAL A 127 -9.61 1.18 -6.66
CA VAL A 127 -10.59 2.27 -6.39
C VAL A 127 -10.93 2.35 -4.91
N ASN A 128 -11.05 1.20 -4.24
CA ASN A 128 -11.35 1.12 -2.82
C ASN A 128 -10.27 1.76 -1.94
N ASP A 129 -9.02 1.77 -2.37
CA ASP A 129 -7.89 2.43 -1.71
C ASP A 129 -8.08 3.95 -1.71
N ILE A 130 -8.41 4.48 -2.87
CA ILE A 130 -8.64 5.92 -3.05
C ILE A 130 -9.85 6.40 -2.25
N ILE A 131 -10.95 5.64 -2.29
CA ILE A 131 -12.16 5.98 -1.52
C ILE A 131 -11.89 5.92 -0.01
N ALA A 132 -11.20 4.86 0.47
CA ALA A 132 -10.86 4.71 1.89
C ALA A 132 -9.96 5.86 2.38
N SER A 133 -8.95 6.25 1.58
CA SER A 133 -8.05 7.36 1.87
C SER A 133 -8.81 8.67 2.05
N LYS A 134 -9.67 9.00 1.09
CA LYS A 134 -10.48 10.23 1.15
C LYS A 134 -11.41 10.27 2.36
N ARG A 135 -12.05 9.12 2.67
CA ARG A 135 -12.92 9.00 3.85
C ARG A 135 -12.14 9.10 5.16
N ALA A 136 -10.88 8.70 5.17
CA ALA A 136 -9.98 8.84 6.31
C ALA A 136 -9.39 10.26 6.45
N GLY A 137 -9.60 11.15 5.47
CA GLY A 137 -8.97 12.47 5.45
C GLY A 137 -7.48 12.43 5.10
N VAL A 138 -7.03 11.37 4.44
CA VAL A 138 -5.64 11.11 4.04
C VAL A 138 -5.47 11.44 2.56
N LYS A 139 -4.31 11.99 2.18
CA LYS A 139 -3.96 12.14 0.77
C LYS A 139 -3.87 10.78 0.09
N SER A 140 -4.36 10.69 -1.13
CA SER A 140 -4.44 9.44 -1.90
C SER A 140 -3.51 9.46 -3.10
N ALA A 141 -2.80 8.36 -3.33
CA ALA A 141 -2.03 8.14 -4.54
C ALA A 141 -2.42 6.80 -5.20
N GLY A 142 -2.80 6.87 -6.47
CA GLY A 142 -3.10 5.70 -7.27
C GLY A 142 -1.82 5.09 -7.87
N ALA A 143 -1.54 3.84 -7.56
CA ALA A 143 -0.43 3.06 -8.13
C ALA A 143 -0.87 2.40 -9.43
N SER A 144 -0.61 3.05 -10.58
CA SER A 144 -1.09 2.56 -11.87
C SER A 144 -0.42 1.25 -12.32
N TRP A 145 0.80 0.97 -11.84
CA TRP A 145 1.56 -0.24 -12.21
C TRP A 145 0.94 -1.55 -11.74
N GLY A 146 0.10 -1.53 -10.71
CA GLY A 146 -0.58 -2.73 -10.17
C GLY A 146 -2.07 -2.77 -10.48
N SER A 147 -2.62 -1.68 -10.96
CA SER A 147 -4.05 -1.56 -11.19
C SER A 147 -4.55 -2.38 -12.38
N GLU A 148 -5.67 -3.06 -12.20
CA GLU A 148 -6.40 -3.70 -13.29
C GLU A 148 -7.00 -2.68 -14.26
N SER A 149 -7.23 -1.43 -13.83
CA SER A 149 -7.81 -0.37 -14.67
C SER A 149 -7.39 1.03 -14.21
N ILE A 150 -6.43 1.60 -14.91
CA ILE A 150 -5.99 3.00 -14.72
C ILE A 150 -7.17 3.98 -14.87
N ILE A 151 -8.10 3.70 -15.80
CA ILE A 151 -9.29 4.54 -16.01
C ILE A 151 -10.14 4.59 -14.73
N GLN A 152 -10.37 3.46 -14.08
CA GLN A 152 -11.17 3.41 -12.86
C GLN A 152 -10.47 4.10 -11.69
N ILE A 153 -9.16 3.90 -11.50
CA ILE A 153 -8.39 4.62 -10.47
C ILE A 153 -8.45 6.12 -10.72
N ASN A 154 -8.22 6.57 -11.95
CA ASN A 154 -8.27 7.98 -12.29
C ASN A 154 -9.68 8.57 -12.07
N SER A 155 -10.75 7.81 -12.37
CA SER A 155 -12.14 8.20 -12.12
C SER A 155 -12.46 8.33 -10.63
N ALA A 156 -11.74 7.63 -9.75
CA ALA A 156 -11.83 7.82 -8.30
C ALA A 156 -11.18 9.13 -7.83
N ASN A 157 -10.51 9.85 -8.76
CA ASN A 157 -9.90 11.17 -8.57
C ASN A 157 -8.89 11.18 -7.41
N PRO A 158 -7.80 10.38 -7.45
CA PRO A 158 -6.75 10.43 -6.45
C PRO A 158 -6.05 11.79 -6.46
N ASP A 159 -5.43 12.18 -5.32
CA ASP A 159 -4.63 13.42 -5.26
C ASP A 159 -3.38 13.31 -6.17
N PHE A 160 -2.84 12.11 -6.30
CA PHE A 160 -1.71 11.79 -7.19
C PHE A 160 -1.98 10.51 -7.97
N LEU A 161 -1.56 10.48 -9.23
CA LEU A 161 -1.47 9.26 -10.03
C LEU A 161 0.01 8.98 -10.29
N LEU A 162 0.47 7.81 -9.88
CA LEU A 162 1.86 7.37 -10.00
C LEU A 162 1.94 6.31 -11.09
N ASP A 163 2.78 6.53 -12.10
CA ASP A 163 2.91 5.62 -13.24
C ASP A 163 3.87 4.47 -12.95
N THR A 164 4.89 4.73 -12.15
CA THR A 164 5.93 3.77 -11.78
C THR A 164 6.33 3.92 -10.31
N PRO A 165 6.92 2.88 -9.69
CA PRO A 165 7.49 2.99 -8.35
C PRO A 165 8.51 4.13 -8.19
N ASP A 166 9.24 4.48 -9.24
CA ASP A 166 10.25 5.55 -9.21
C ASP A 166 9.64 6.94 -9.01
N ASP A 167 8.33 7.11 -9.24
CA ASP A 167 7.64 8.37 -8.95
C ASP A 167 7.64 8.69 -7.45
N LEU A 168 7.75 7.67 -6.57
CA LEU A 168 7.94 7.87 -5.14
C LEU A 168 9.26 8.56 -4.82
N ILE A 169 10.32 8.28 -5.58
CA ILE A 169 11.61 8.95 -5.43
C ILE A 169 11.45 10.44 -5.74
N LYS A 170 10.74 10.77 -6.80
CA LYS A 170 10.51 12.16 -7.23
C LYS A 170 9.67 12.95 -6.19
N LEU A 171 8.73 12.26 -5.52
CA LEU A 171 7.83 12.90 -4.56
C LEU A 171 8.47 13.07 -3.17
N PHE A 172 9.23 12.10 -2.70
CA PHE A 172 9.63 12.02 -1.29
C PHE A 172 11.14 12.04 -1.05
N LEU A 173 11.96 11.66 -2.03
CA LEU A 173 13.41 11.53 -1.90
C LEU A 173 14.18 12.50 -2.80
#